data_6023d9d310dd68484ebb7bd59427e9fe
#
_entry.id   6023d9d310dd68484ebb7bd59427e9fe
#
_cell.length_a   1.000
_cell.length_b   1.000
_cell.length_c   1.000
_cell.angle_alpha   90.00
_cell.angle_beta   90.00
_cell.angle_gamma   90.00
#
_symmetry.space_group_name_H-M   'P 1'
#
loop_
_entity.id
_entity.type
_entity.pdbx_description
1 polymer ?
#
loop_
_entity_poly.entity_id
_entity_poly.type
_entity_poly.pdbx_seq_one_letter_code
_entity_poly.pdbx_strand_id
1 'polypeptide(L)'
;MIKLKSLLVERIDYHDTAEYLVKQYNLRSKVKFGKVRGQNKADYDWIKDVINLRKSYPSVKEFIITVLHEIDHANDRKTMGWRKYEKDYTEAGQDAEDKGGDFHDDNAFEEKAEKWARKEYSRKWKQKFK
;
A
#
# COMPACT_ATOMS: atom_id res chain seq x y z
N MET A 1 6.58 30.70 9.00
CA MET A 1 5.44 30.07 8.32
C MET A 1 5.83 28.85 7.51
N ILE A 2 6.79 28.97 6.62
CA ILE A 2 7.28 27.85 5.82
C ILE A 2 7.78 26.73 6.74
N LYS A 3 8.56 27.10 7.74
CA LYS A 3 9.12 26.16 8.70
C LYS A 3 8.04 25.42 9.49
N LEU A 4 7.01 26.14 9.92
CA LEU A 4 5.88 25.56 10.63
C LEU A 4 5.11 24.58 9.73
N LYS A 5 4.88 24.98 8.49
CA LYS A 5 4.19 24.13 7.51
C LYS A 5 4.98 22.86 7.25
N SER A 6 6.31 22.96 7.12
CA SER A 6 7.19 21.80 6.96
C SER A 6 7.09 20.88 8.18
N LEU A 7 7.10 21.44 9.38
CA LEU A 7 6.96 20.65 10.61
C LEU A 7 5.61 19.94 10.68
N LEU A 8 4.54 20.60 10.22
CA LEU A 8 3.21 19.98 10.20
C LEU A 8 3.17 18.81 9.23
N VAL A 9 3.81 18.93 8.06
CA VAL A 9 3.91 17.85 7.09
C VAL A 9 4.71 16.68 7.68
N GLU A 10 5.82 16.96 8.35
CA GLU A 10 6.65 15.95 8.98
C GLU A 10 5.95 15.25 10.15
N ARG A 11 4.95 15.92 10.74
CA ARG A 11 4.21 15.39 11.89
C ARG A 11 2.80 14.95 11.52
N ILE A 12 2.57 14.64 10.26
CA ILE A 12 1.24 14.16 9.88
C ILE A 12 0.92 12.88 10.67
N ASP A 13 -0.33 12.73 11.01
CA ASP A 13 -0.80 11.53 11.63
C ASP A 13 -0.90 10.44 10.56
N TYR A 14 -0.02 9.48 10.61
CA TYR A 14 0.02 8.40 9.62
C TYR A 14 -1.27 7.61 9.59
N HIS A 15 -1.85 7.36 10.76
CA HIS A 15 -3.09 6.60 10.84
C HIS A 15 -4.24 7.37 10.16
N ASP A 16 -4.44 8.63 10.50
CA ASP A 16 -5.50 9.45 9.90
C ASP A 16 -5.29 9.63 8.40
N THR A 17 -4.03 9.82 8.00
CA THR A 17 -3.69 9.98 6.59
C THR A 17 -3.98 8.71 5.80
N ALA A 18 -3.60 7.56 6.33
CA ALA A 18 -3.86 6.27 5.68
C ALA A 18 -5.37 6.03 5.56
N GLU A 19 -6.13 6.27 6.62
CA GLU A 19 -7.59 6.12 6.60
C GLU A 19 -8.23 7.07 5.58
N TYR A 20 -7.76 8.30 5.51
CA TYR A 20 -8.23 9.27 4.53
C TYR A 20 -8.02 8.75 3.10
N LEU A 21 -6.81 8.26 2.81
CA LEU A 21 -6.49 7.73 1.48
C LEU A 21 -7.37 6.53 1.14
N VAL A 22 -7.54 5.60 2.07
CA VAL A 22 -8.40 4.42 1.86
C VAL A 22 -9.82 4.85 1.46
N LYS A 23 -10.37 5.83 2.14
CA LYS A 23 -11.71 6.34 1.85
C LYS A 23 -11.81 7.00 0.47
N GLN A 24 -10.73 7.65 0.01
CA GLN A 24 -10.71 8.29 -1.30
C GLN A 24 -10.88 7.29 -2.44
N TYR A 25 -10.61 6.02 -2.20
CA TYR A 25 -10.76 4.95 -3.20
C TYR A 25 -11.98 4.07 -2.92
N ASN A 26 -12.90 4.55 -2.09
CA ASN A 26 -14.16 3.87 -1.76
C ASN A 26 -13.93 2.49 -1.14
N LEU A 27 -12.91 2.37 -0.31
CA LEU A 27 -12.58 1.12 0.37
C LEU A 27 -13.00 1.21 1.84
N ARG A 28 -13.28 0.04 2.42
CA ARG A 28 -13.61 -0.11 3.83
C ARG A 28 -12.51 -0.83 4.61
N SER A 29 -11.36 -0.99 3.99
CA SER A 29 -10.22 -1.67 4.59
C SER A 29 -9.81 -0.99 5.89
N LYS A 30 -9.50 -1.79 6.90
CA LYS A 30 -8.97 -1.28 8.17
C LYS A 30 -7.48 -1.06 8.03
N VAL A 31 -6.96 -0.11 8.79
CA VAL A 31 -5.53 0.22 8.82
C VAL A 31 -5.00 -0.08 10.21
N LYS A 32 -3.92 -0.84 10.28
CA LYS A 32 -3.22 -1.16 11.53
C LYS A 32 -1.74 -0.86 11.40
N PHE A 33 -1.10 -0.53 12.51
CA PHE A 33 0.32 -0.19 12.54
C PHE A 33 1.11 -1.15 13.42
N GLY A 34 2.34 -1.46 12.98
CA GLY A 34 3.30 -2.23 13.77
C GLY A 34 3.24 -3.74 13.60
N LYS A 35 2.47 -4.25 12.66
CA LYS A 35 2.30 -5.70 12.46
C LYS A 35 2.75 -6.18 11.07
N VAL A 36 3.72 -5.49 10.48
CA VAL A 36 4.26 -5.88 9.17
C VAL A 36 5.25 -7.02 9.35
N ARG A 37 5.18 -8.02 8.47
CA ARG A 37 6.05 -9.19 8.50
C ARG A 37 7.39 -8.92 7.84
N GLY A 38 8.46 -9.43 8.45
CA GLY A 38 9.80 -9.43 7.83
C GLY A 38 10.29 -8.06 7.43
N GLN A 39 10.85 -7.98 6.24
CA GLN A 39 11.45 -6.77 5.70
C GLN A 39 10.49 -5.93 4.85
N ASN A 40 9.25 -6.34 4.72
CA ASN A 40 8.29 -5.64 3.89
C ASN A 40 7.97 -4.25 4.42
N LYS A 41 7.68 -3.32 3.52
CA LYS A 41 7.28 -1.95 3.90
C LYS A 41 5.87 -1.91 4.46
N ALA A 42 5.02 -2.84 4.03
CA ALA A 42 3.66 -3.00 4.47
C ALA A 42 3.17 -4.37 4.03
N ASP A 43 2.00 -4.78 4.50
CA ASP A 43 1.36 -5.96 3.94
C ASP A 43 -0.17 -5.77 3.95
N TYR A 44 -0.85 -6.58 3.17
CA TYR A 44 -2.29 -6.57 3.08
C TYR A 44 -2.85 -7.96 3.40
N ASP A 45 -3.72 -8.01 4.40
CA ASP A 45 -4.44 -9.23 4.77
C ASP A 45 -5.75 -9.25 3.98
N TRP A 46 -5.78 -10.05 2.90
CA TRP A 46 -6.94 -10.08 2.02
C TRP A 46 -8.14 -10.83 2.60
N ILE A 47 -7.93 -11.66 3.61
CA ILE A 47 -9.03 -12.36 4.27
C ILE A 47 -9.79 -11.41 5.18
N LYS A 48 -9.05 -10.65 6.01
CA LYS A 48 -9.63 -9.70 6.97
C LYS A 48 -9.84 -8.30 6.40
N ASP A 49 -9.30 -8.03 5.22
CA ASP A 49 -9.32 -6.71 4.59
C ASP A 49 -8.65 -5.66 5.48
N VAL A 50 -7.40 -5.93 5.83
CA VAL A 50 -6.61 -5.07 6.71
C VAL A 50 -5.29 -4.70 6.04
N ILE A 51 -5.00 -3.41 6.02
CA ILE A 51 -3.71 -2.87 5.58
C ILE A 51 -2.83 -2.71 6.82
N ASN A 52 -1.70 -3.42 6.86
CA ASN A 52 -0.75 -3.35 7.96
C ASN A 52 0.44 -2.47 7.55
N LEU A 53 0.71 -1.45 8.34
CA LEU A 53 1.76 -0.47 8.05
C LEU A 53 2.81 -0.47 9.15
N ARG A 54 4.02 -0.01 8.83
CA ARG A 54 5.07 0.21 9.82
C ARG A 54 4.81 1.53 10.54
N LYS A 55 5.36 1.68 11.73
CA LYS A 55 5.18 2.88 12.56
C LYS A 55 5.93 4.09 12.00
N SER A 56 6.94 3.87 11.16
CA SER A 56 7.72 4.96 10.57
C SER A 56 8.17 4.62 9.16
N TYR A 57 8.42 5.66 8.39
CA TYR A 57 8.89 5.56 7.01
C TYR A 57 9.96 6.62 6.76
N PRO A 58 10.84 6.42 5.76
CA PRO A 58 11.92 7.37 5.49
C PRO A 58 11.43 8.77 5.14
N SER A 59 10.23 8.88 4.54
CA SER A 59 9.66 10.17 4.15
C SER A 59 8.15 10.04 4.01
N VAL A 60 7.47 11.19 4.01
CA VAL A 60 6.03 11.24 3.75
C VAL A 60 5.73 10.65 2.38
N LYS A 61 6.54 10.98 1.37
CA LYS A 61 6.40 10.43 0.03
C LYS A 61 6.37 8.90 0.04
N GLU A 62 7.35 8.28 0.69
CA GLU A 62 7.44 6.81 0.75
C GLU A 62 6.27 6.22 1.52
N PHE A 63 5.81 6.90 2.57
CA PHE A 63 4.63 6.48 3.29
C PHE A 63 3.39 6.47 2.38
N ILE A 64 3.15 7.58 1.68
CA ILE A 64 1.97 7.71 0.79
C ILE A 64 2.00 6.65 -0.31
N ILE A 65 3.17 6.47 -0.96
CA ILE A 65 3.31 5.47 -2.01
C ILE A 65 3.03 4.06 -1.45
N THR A 66 3.53 3.78 -0.26
CA THR A 66 3.30 2.48 0.39
C THR A 66 1.81 2.25 0.66
N VAL A 67 1.11 3.26 1.17
CA VAL A 67 -0.34 3.15 1.40
C VAL A 67 -1.07 2.92 0.08
N LEU A 68 -0.72 3.66 -0.97
CA LEU A 68 -1.34 3.49 -2.29
C LEU A 68 -1.10 2.08 -2.84
N HIS A 69 0.10 1.54 -2.65
CA HIS A 69 0.42 0.17 -3.06
C HIS A 69 -0.56 -0.83 -2.42
N GLU A 70 -0.79 -0.71 -1.10
CA GLU A 70 -1.72 -1.60 -0.41
C GLU A 70 -3.17 -1.33 -0.81
N ILE A 71 -3.52 -0.09 -1.12
CA ILE A 71 -4.84 0.26 -1.64
C ILE A 71 -5.11 -0.45 -2.97
N ASP A 72 -4.11 -0.58 -3.84
CA ASP A 72 -4.28 -1.30 -5.10
C ASP A 72 -4.64 -2.76 -4.85
N HIS A 73 -3.98 -3.41 -3.89
CA HIS A 73 -4.32 -4.78 -3.49
C HIS A 73 -5.75 -4.87 -2.96
N ALA A 74 -6.13 -3.95 -2.08
CA ALA A 74 -7.47 -3.93 -1.51
C ALA A 74 -8.53 -3.69 -2.59
N ASN A 75 -8.21 -2.89 -3.59
CA ASN A 75 -9.10 -2.61 -4.70
C ASN A 75 -9.27 -3.85 -5.58
N ASP A 76 -8.20 -4.58 -5.85
CA ASP A 76 -8.27 -5.85 -6.57
C ASP A 76 -9.12 -6.86 -5.80
N ARG A 77 -8.92 -6.97 -4.50
CA ARG A 77 -9.69 -7.88 -3.64
C ARG A 77 -11.18 -7.51 -3.68
N LYS A 78 -11.51 -6.23 -3.64
CA LYS A 78 -12.89 -5.75 -3.71
C LYS A 78 -13.54 -6.11 -5.04
N THR A 79 -12.81 -5.97 -6.13
CA THR A 79 -13.30 -6.25 -7.48
C THR A 79 -13.45 -7.74 -7.74
N MET A 80 -12.49 -8.53 -7.30
CA MET A 80 -12.43 -9.97 -7.60
C MET A 80 -13.11 -10.85 -6.56
N GLY A 81 -13.25 -10.38 -5.32
CA GLY A 81 -13.58 -11.17 -4.17
C GLY A 81 -12.34 -11.82 -3.57
N TRP A 82 -12.32 -12.05 -2.24
CA TRP A 82 -11.10 -12.48 -1.56
C TRP A 82 -10.59 -13.84 -2.00
N ARG A 83 -11.51 -14.78 -2.35
CA ARG A 83 -11.12 -16.14 -2.76
C ARG A 83 -10.42 -16.15 -4.11
N LYS A 84 -10.97 -15.42 -5.07
CA LYS A 84 -10.33 -15.29 -6.39
C LYS A 84 -9.01 -14.52 -6.28
N TYR A 85 -8.99 -13.46 -5.50
CA TYR A 85 -7.76 -12.69 -5.25
C TYR A 85 -6.66 -13.59 -4.68
N GLU A 86 -6.99 -14.39 -3.65
CA GLU A 86 -6.03 -15.30 -3.02
C GLU A 86 -5.49 -16.30 -4.03
N LYS A 87 -6.39 -16.91 -4.82
CA LYS A 87 -5.99 -17.89 -5.84
C LYS A 87 -5.06 -17.25 -6.87
N ASP A 88 -5.48 -16.13 -7.44
CA ASP A 88 -4.72 -15.49 -8.51
C ASP A 88 -3.40 -14.91 -8.00
N TYR A 89 -3.38 -14.35 -6.81
CA TYR A 89 -2.15 -13.85 -6.18
C TYR A 89 -1.17 -14.98 -5.92
N THR A 90 -1.65 -16.10 -5.39
CA THR A 90 -0.83 -17.29 -5.11
C THR A 90 -0.26 -17.86 -6.40
N GLU A 91 -1.07 -17.96 -7.45
CA GLU A 91 -0.60 -18.44 -8.75
C GLU A 91 0.47 -17.51 -9.34
N ALA A 92 0.28 -16.18 -9.23
CA ALA A 92 1.27 -15.22 -9.71
C ALA A 92 2.59 -15.32 -8.94
N GLY A 93 2.52 -15.58 -7.63
CA GLY A 93 3.72 -15.81 -6.82
C GLY A 93 4.43 -17.10 -7.21
N GLN A 94 3.67 -18.17 -7.44
CA GLN A 94 4.22 -19.44 -7.88
C GLN A 94 4.90 -19.30 -9.25
N ASP A 95 4.28 -18.58 -10.18
CA ASP A 95 4.86 -18.30 -11.48
C ASP A 95 6.19 -17.55 -11.35
N ALA A 96 6.26 -16.57 -10.44
CA ALA A 96 7.49 -15.84 -10.18
C ALA A 96 8.60 -16.79 -9.70
N GLU A 97 8.29 -17.68 -8.76
CA GLU A 97 9.26 -18.65 -8.26
C GLU A 97 9.68 -19.65 -9.36
N ASP A 98 8.77 -20.09 -10.19
CA ASP A 98 9.06 -21.01 -11.29
C ASP A 98 10.03 -20.39 -12.31
N LYS A 99 10.06 -19.07 -12.40
CA LYS A 99 10.99 -18.32 -13.25
C LYS A 99 12.28 -17.93 -12.53
N GLY A 100 12.47 -18.41 -11.31
CA GLY A 100 13.66 -18.14 -10.51
C GLY A 100 13.60 -16.86 -9.70
N GLY A 101 12.43 -16.22 -9.61
CA GLY A 101 12.23 -15.00 -8.85
C GLY A 101 11.69 -15.24 -7.46
N ASP A 102 11.34 -14.16 -6.78
CA ASP A 102 10.78 -14.15 -5.45
C ASP A 102 9.25 -14.16 -5.49
N PHE A 103 8.63 -14.95 -4.64
CA PHE A 103 7.17 -15.08 -4.58
C PHE A 103 6.46 -13.73 -4.42
N HIS A 104 6.98 -12.88 -3.56
CA HIS A 104 6.40 -11.56 -3.30
C HIS A 104 6.96 -10.50 -4.25
N ASP A 105 8.28 -10.33 -4.27
CA ASP A 105 8.88 -9.21 -4.98
C ASP A 105 8.69 -9.25 -6.49
N ASP A 106 8.66 -10.46 -7.07
CA ASP A 106 8.50 -10.64 -8.51
C ASP A 106 7.10 -11.06 -8.92
N ASN A 107 6.16 -10.99 -7.98
CA ASN A 107 4.75 -11.27 -8.22
C ASN A 107 4.13 -10.17 -9.07
N ALA A 108 3.39 -10.55 -10.11
CA ALA A 108 2.77 -9.60 -11.03
C ALA A 108 1.83 -8.61 -10.33
N PHE A 109 1.12 -9.05 -9.28
CA PHE A 109 0.26 -8.15 -8.50
C PHE A 109 1.07 -7.10 -7.76
N GLU A 110 2.25 -7.47 -7.24
CA GLU A 110 3.12 -6.54 -6.53
C GLU A 110 3.73 -5.53 -7.50
N GLU A 111 4.17 -5.98 -8.67
CA GLU A 111 4.73 -5.09 -9.69
C GLU A 111 3.68 -4.09 -10.18
N LYS A 112 2.46 -4.56 -10.43
CA LYS A 112 1.35 -3.71 -10.84
C LYS A 112 1.03 -2.67 -9.77
N ALA A 113 0.95 -3.10 -8.52
CA ALA A 113 0.62 -2.21 -7.40
C ALA A 113 1.67 -1.13 -7.21
N GLU A 114 2.95 -1.49 -7.29
CA GLU A 114 4.03 -0.52 -7.13
C GLU A 114 4.02 0.51 -8.26
N LYS A 115 3.86 0.05 -9.47
CA LYS A 115 3.80 0.93 -10.65
C LYS A 115 2.63 1.89 -10.56
N TRP A 116 1.47 1.38 -10.22
CA TRP A 116 0.27 2.21 -10.07
C TRP A 116 0.43 3.23 -8.94
N ALA A 117 0.95 2.79 -7.79
CA ALA A 117 1.11 3.66 -6.62
C ALA A 117 2.03 4.85 -6.92
N ARG A 118 3.16 4.62 -7.59
CA ARG A 118 4.09 5.69 -7.92
C ARG A 118 3.51 6.66 -8.94
N LYS A 119 2.79 6.15 -9.92
CA LYS A 119 2.11 6.97 -10.93
C LYS A 119 0.99 7.79 -10.29
N GLU A 120 0.20 7.17 -9.43
CA GLU A 120 -0.91 7.82 -8.74
C GLU A 120 -0.41 8.91 -7.79
N TYR A 121 0.68 8.63 -7.07
CA TYR A 121 1.30 9.63 -6.21
C TYR A 121 1.72 10.87 -7.01
N SER A 122 2.45 10.67 -8.10
CA SER A 122 2.94 11.78 -8.93
C SER A 122 1.81 12.58 -9.55
N ARG A 123 0.75 11.91 -9.97
CA ARG A 123 -0.38 12.55 -10.66
C ARG A 123 -1.34 13.26 -9.70
N LYS A 124 -1.61 12.66 -8.52
CA LYS A 124 -2.71 13.12 -7.68
C LYS A 124 -2.29 13.63 -6.31
N TRP A 125 -1.30 13.03 -5.67
CA TRP A 125 -1.03 13.27 -4.25
C TRP A 125 0.22 14.06 -3.95
N LYS A 126 1.16 14.14 -4.88
CA LYS A 126 2.43 14.83 -4.70
C LYS A 126 2.26 16.27 -4.21
N GLN A 127 1.36 17.02 -4.82
CA GLN A 127 1.15 18.42 -4.45
C GLN A 127 0.45 18.56 -3.10
N LYS A 128 -0.45 17.64 -2.80
CA LYS A 128 -1.22 17.69 -1.55
C LYS A 128 -0.36 17.41 -0.32
N PHE A 129 0.63 16.53 -0.44
CA PHE A 129 1.51 16.15 0.66
C PHE A 129 2.93 16.68 0.51
N LYS A 130 3.09 17.68 -0.30
CA LYS A 130 4.39 18.30 -0.55
C LYS A 130 4.91 19.11 0.63
#